data_a6bfcbf94fe6b7f5e97cf65736edd479
#
_entry.id   a6bfcbf94fe6b7f5e97cf65736edd479
#
_cell.length_a   1.000
_cell.length_b   1.000
_cell.length_c   1.000
_cell.angle_alpha   90.00
_cell.angle_beta   90.00
_cell.angle_gamma   90.00
#
_symmetry.space_group_name_H-M   'P 1'
#
loop_
_entity.id
_entity.type
_entity.pdbx_description
1 polymer ?
#
loop_
_entity_poly.entity_id
_entity_poly.type
_entity_poly.pdbx_seq_one_letter_code
_entity_poly.pdbx_strand_id
1 'polypeptide(L)'
;MSTQEAVGVGAGDLGRDSWDAVVVGAGTAGCYAAATIADAGYDVVIIERKSPEEAGHIACGDALKGADTFPDAIPKSQLEPAFTNTGVDHGRFEIPQEDTVLEIPVPGELAVVDRWTYGRKVIEGAADAGATFHYDTVVQDVRQTDDGTVTGVDAIRKGTPRTYDAEIVVDGAGALSILQDKADLADSTFDTNVTYSQFCSAYREIVHVDEPVEWSDALVFKPTERAAGYLWYFPRTETEINAGLGFQMTEEPMHLVDDLKRDLRNRAEFQGARVEDKLGAAIPTRRPYDSAVHPGFVAVGDAAGHVNPTTGGGIAGAAYAGTYAAEQAIEAMEQGTVDEDVLWRYNERVMDHFGARYAALDVYNILSTAVDIDELMGLLAAMPGEQIAEALYSGSANLGWGLKIKALLKARGHYGTVWNLYKTKQRADELLSHYEDYPSSPAGFDTWQAERDRLMESVYETTGADPKY
;
A
#
# COMPACT_ATOMS: atom_id res chain seq x y z
N MET A 1 -4.23 -37.52 2.19
CA MET A 1 -3.84 -36.80 0.98
C MET A 1 -5.14 -36.36 0.32
N SER A 2 -5.65 -35.20 0.67
CA SER A 2 -6.80 -34.61 0.01
C SER A 2 -6.27 -33.81 -1.19
N THR A 3 -6.69 -34.17 -2.37
CA THR A 3 -6.52 -33.40 -3.59
C THR A 3 -7.22 -32.06 -3.41
N GLN A 4 -6.45 -30.98 -3.14
CA GLN A 4 -6.95 -29.63 -3.25
C GLN A 4 -7.19 -29.35 -4.74
N GLU A 5 -8.46 -29.19 -5.10
CA GLU A 5 -8.84 -28.69 -6.41
C GLU A 5 -8.27 -27.27 -6.59
N ALA A 6 -7.61 -27.06 -7.72
CA ALA A 6 -7.11 -25.75 -8.11
C ALA A 6 -8.30 -24.80 -8.30
N VAL A 7 -8.33 -23.69 -7.56
CA VAL A 7 -9.33 -22.64 -7.68
C VAL A 7 -9.16 -21.94 -9.02
N GLY A 8 -10.22 -21.88 -9.82
CA GLY A 8 -10.37 -20.95 -10.92
C GLY A 8 -9.69 -21.25 -12.24
N VAL A 9 -10.10 -22.34 -12.92
CA VAL A 9 -9.91 -22.47 -14.37
C VAL A 9 -11.30 -22.64 -15.00
N GLY A 10 -11.86 -21.55 -15.49
CA GLY A 10 -13.09 -21.59 -16.28
C GLY A 10 -12.89 -22.47 -17.53
N ALA A 11 -13.81 -23.39 -17.80
CA ALA A 11 -13.74 -24.38 -18.88
C ALA A 11 -13.86 -23.77 -20.31
N GLY A 12 -13.90 -22.43 -20.44
CA GLY A 12 -14.15 -21.74 -21.73
C GLY A 12 -12.94 -21.06 -22.37
N ASP A 13 -11.78 -21.05 -21.72
CA ASP A 13 -10.71 -20.09 -22.02
C ASP A 13 -9.58 -20.57 -22.96
N LEU A 14 -9.65 -21.78 -23.48
CA LEU A 14 -8.60 -22.29 -24.37
C LEU A 14 -8.70 -21.63 -25.76
N GLY A 15 -8.04 -20.46 -25.91
CA GLY A 15 -7.84 -19.79 -27.20
C GLY A 15 -8.47 -18.41 -27.36
N ARG A 16 -9.01 -17.81 -26.30
CA ARG A 16 -9.55 -16.44 -26.37
C ARG A 16 -8.40 -15.43 -26.26
N ASP A 17 -8.26 -14.58 -27.28
CA ASP A 17 -7.24 -13.51 -27.36
C ASP A 17 -7.82 -12.11 -27.14
N SER A 18 -9.16 -11.96 -26.95
CA SER A 18 -9.86 -10.67 -26.78
C SER A 18 -10.77 -10.70 -25.57
N TRP A 19 -10.71 -9.67 -24.75
CA TRP A 19 -11.44 -9.45 -23.50
C TRP A 19 -11.99 -8.03 -23.45
N ASP A 20 -13.02 -7.78 -22.64
CA ASP A 20 -13.45 -6.41 -22.36
C ASP A 20 -12.38 -5.72 -21.47
N ALA A 21 -11.84 -6.43 -20.48
CA ALA A 21 -10.76 -5.93 -19.64
C ALA A 21 -9.66 -6.97 -19.36
N VAL A 22 -8.42 -6.50 -19.29
CA VAL A 22 -7.28 -7.26 -18.81
C VAL A 22 -6.78 -6.65 -17.50
N VAL A 23 -6.71 -7.45 -16.44
CA VAL A 23 -6.14 -7.07 -15.15
C VAL A 23 -4.82 -7.79 -14.97
N VAL A 24 -3.75 -7.06 -14.69
CA VAL A 24 -2.42 -7.64 -14.44
C VAL A 24 -2.13 -7.68 -12.95
N GLY A 25 -1.99 -8.88 -12.41
CA GLY A 25 -1.73 -9.14 -10.99
C GLY A 25 -2.96 -9.55 -10.19
N ALA A 26 -2.90 -10.74 -9.58
CA ALA A 26 -3.93 -11.29 -8.68
C ALA A 26 -3.73 -10.84 -7.22
N GLY A 27 -3.30 -9.59 -7.01
CA GLY A 27 -3.26 -8.94 -5.71
C GLY A 27 -4.64 -8.42 -5.28
N THR A 28 -4.71 -7.78 -4.10
CA THR A 28 -5.97 -7.23 -3.59
C THR A 28 -6.62 -6.28 -4.62
N ALA A 29 -5.90 -5.28 -5.13
CA ALA A 29 -6.46 -4.31 -6.06
C ALA A 29 -6.96 -4.95 -7.36
N GLY A 30 -6.15 -5.82 -7.98
CA GLY A 30 -6.52 -6.50 -9.23
C GLY A 30 -7.73 -7.42 -9.07
N CYS A 31 -7.82 -8.16 -7.97
CA CYS A 31 -8.97 -9.02 -7.70
C CYS A 31 -10.27 -8.22 -7.48
N TYR A 32 -10.21 -7.11 -6.72
CA TYR A 32 -11.38 -6.23 -6.55
C TYR A 32 -11.80 -5.57 -7.86
N ALA A 33 -10.83 -5.15 -8.69
CA ALA A 33 -11.13 -4.62 -10.01
C ALA A 33 -11.82 -5.67 -10.89
N ALA A 34 -11.25 -6.86 -10.98
CA ALA A 34 -11.80 -7.91 -11.81
C ALA A 34 -13.16 -8.42 -11.31
N ALA A 35 -13.35 -8.55 -9.99
CA ALA A 35 -14.64 -8.92 -9.41
C ALA A 35 -15.73 -7.90 -9.79
N THR A 36 -15.43 -6.61 -9.65
CA THR A 36 -16.38 -5.54 -9.98
C THR A 36 -16.76 -5.55 -11.48
N ILE A 37 -15.77 -5.73 -12.37
CA ILE A 37 -15.98 -5.80 -13.82
C ILE A 37 -16.83 -7.04 -14.20
N ALA A 38 -16.49 -8.19 -13.62
CA ALA A 38 -17.20 -9.44 -13.88
C ALA A 38 -18.65 -9.41 -13.37
N ASP A 39 -18.90 -8.86 -12.17
CA ASP A 39 -20.25 -8.68 -11.62
C ASP A 39 -21.13 -7.78 -12.49
N ALA A 40 -20.53 -6.84 -13.22
CA ALA A 40 -21.24 -6.02 -14.21
C ALA A 40 -21.52 -6.75 -15.54
N GLY A 41 -21.03 -7.98 -15.70
CA GLY A 41 -21.30 -8.84 -16.85
C GLY A 41 -20.29 -8.71 -18.00
N TYR A 42 -19.14 -8.06 -17.77
CA TYR A 42 -18.06 -7.95 -18.75
C TYR A 42 -17.08 -9.11 -18.65
N ASP A 43 -16.49 -9.48 -19.76
CA ASP A 43 -15.47 -10.52 -19.83
C ASP A 43 -14.11 -9.98 -19.37
N VAL A 44 -13.61 -10.47 -18.23
CA VAL A 44 -12.34 -10.02 -17.65
C VAL A 44 -11.38 -11.17 -17.38
N VAL A 45 -10.11 -10.99 -17.70
CA VAL A 45 -9.03 -11.92 -17.37
C VAL A 45 -8.02 -11.28 -16.41
N ILE A 46 -7.66 -12.02 -15.37
CA ILE A 46 -6.52 -11.69 -14.50
C ILE A 46 -5.30 -12.47 -14.98
N ILE A 47 -4.23 -11.75 -15.30
CA ILE A 47 -2.93 -12.30 -15.62
C ILE A 47 -2.07 -12.33 -14.36
N GLU A 48 -1.70 -13.54 -13.91
CA GLU A 48 -0.88 -13.72 -12.71
C GLU A 48 0.41 -14.50 -13.04
N ARG A 49 1.56 -13.95 -12.62
CA ARG A 49 2.87 -14.56 -12.87
C ARG A 49 3.15 -15.82 -12.05
N LYS A 50 2.54 -15.93 -10.88
CA LYS A 50 2.68 -17.08 -9.99
C LYS A 50 1.80 -18.23 -10.45
N SER A 51 2.17 -19.44 -9.99
CA SER A 51 1.31 -20.61 -10.13
C SER A 51 0.04 -20.49 -9.28
N PRO A 52 -1.01 -21.30 -9.54
CA PRO A 52 -2.22 -21.29 -8.70
C PRO A 52 -1.94 -21.59 -7.22
N GLU A 53 -0.90 -22.38 -6.93
CA GLU A 53 -0.51 -22.75 -5.58
C GLU A 53 0.16 -21.59 -4.83
N GLU A 54 0.91 -20.73 -5.55
CA GLU A 54 1.68 -19.62 -4.99
C GLU A 54 0.92 -18.29 -5.01
N ALA A 55 -0.13 -18.19 -5.83
CA ALA A 55 -0.91 -16.97 -5.95
C ALA A 55 -1.55 -16.60 -4.61
N GLY A 56 -1.57 -15.30 -4.29
CA GLY A 56 -2.03 -14.79 -3.00
C GLY A 56 -0.96 -14.80 -1.88
N HIS A 57 0.16 -15.52 -2.03
CA HIS A 57 1.27 -15.52 -1.08
C HIS A 57 2.13 -14.26 -1.28
N ILE A 58 1.88 -13.23 -0.50
CA ILE A 58 2.46 -11.88 -0.63
C ILE A 58 3.13 -11.49 0.70
N ALA A 59 4.27 -10.80 0.62
CA ALA A 59 4.90 -10.20 1.81
C ALA A 59 3.99 -9.12 2.40
N CYS A 60 3.73 -9.20 3.70
CA CYS A 60 2.86 -8.29 4.43
C CYS A 60 3.16 -8.36 5.93
N GLY A 61 2.90 -7.29 6.67
CA GLY A 61 2.89 -7.30 8.13
C GLY A 61 1.62 -7.93 8.72
N ASP A 62 0.62 -8.26 7.88
CA ASP A 62 -0.64 -8.92 8.26
C ASP A 62 -1.63 -8.08 9.06
N ALA A 63 -1.26 -6.89 9.50
CA ALA A 63 -2.19 -6.00 10.21
C ALA A 63 -3.19 -5.37 9.24
N LEU A 64 -4.47 -5.46 9.57
CA LEU A 64 -5.58 -4.93 8.80
C LEU A 64 -6.39 -3.97 9.67
N LYS A 65 -6.38 -2.69 9.31
CA LYS A 65 -7.22 -1.66 9.93
C LYS A 65 -8.45 -1.40 9.08
N GLY A 66 -9.58 -1.14 9.75
CA GLY A 66 -10.84 -0.94 9.05
C GLY A 66 -11.39 -2.24 8.48
N ALA A 67 -11.20 -3.35 9.20
CA ALA A 67 -11.68 -4.67 8.80
C ALA A 67 -13.20 -4.75 8.59
N ASP A 68 -13.94 -3.72 9.01
CA ASP A 68 -15.36 -3.52 8.83
C ASP A 68 -15.74 -2.84 7.50
N THR A 69 -14.75 -2.31 6.75
CA THR A 69 -15.00 -1.46 5.57
C THR A 69 -14.30 -2.00 4.31
N PHE A 70 -14.91 -2.98 3.66
CA PHE A 70 -14.48 -3.44 2.34
C PHE A 70 -15.56 -3.18 1.29
N PRO A 71 -15.20 -2.92 0.00
CA PRO A 71 -16.15 -2.88 -1.10
C PRO A 71 -16.93 -4.19 -1.23
N ASP A 72 -18.19 -4.10 -1.69
CA ASP A 72 -19.13 -5.23 -1.72
C ASP A 72 -18.77 -6.33 -2.74
N ALA A 73 -17.98 -6.01 -3.78
CA ALA A 73 -17.59 -6.98 -4.82
C ALA A 73 -16.90 -8.24 -4.26
N ILE A 74 -16.13 -8.08 -3.16
CA ILE A 74 -15.62 -9.21 -2.36
C ILE A 74 -15.93 -8.89 -0.90
N PRO A 75 -17.05 -9.39 -0.36
CA PRO A 75 -17.54 -8.98 0.95
C PRO A 75 -16.65 -9.48 2.10
N LYS A 76 -16.62 -8.73 3.20
CA LYS A 76 -15.86 -9.06 4.41
C LYS A 76 -16.08 -10.50 4.86
N SER A 77 -17.31 -11.02 4.79
CA SER A 77 -17.65 -12.38 5.21
C SER A 77 -16.85 -13.46 4.48
N GLN A 78 -16.43 -13.19 3.24
CA GLN A 78 -15.55 -14.08 2.47
C GLN A 78 -14.10 -14.05 2.96
N LEU A 79 -13.68 -12.93 3.55
CA LEU A 79 -12.33 -12.69 4.04
C LEU A 79 -12.13 -13.10 5.50
N GLU A 80 -13.22 -13.16 6.30
CA GLU A 80 -13.18 -13.50 7.73
C GLU A 80 -12.43 -14.80 8.06
N PRO A 81 -12.48 -15.87 7.25
CA PRO A 81 -11.69 -17.08 7.51
C PRO A 81 -10.16 -16.86 7.56
N ALA A 82 -9.68 -15.74 7.03
CA ALA A 82 -8.27 -15.35 7.11
C ALA A 82 -7.91 -14.55 8.36
N PHE A 83 -8.90 -14.10 9.14
CA PHE A 83 -8.68 -13.29 10.35
C PHE A 83 -8.27 -14.22 11.49
N THR A 84 -7.01 -14.19 11.85
CA THR A 84 -6.43 -15.09 12.86
C THR A 84 -6.45 -14.47 14.24
N ASN A 85 -6.41 -13.14 14.36
CA ASN A 85 -6.51 -12.44 15.62
C ASN A 85 -7.34 -11.15 15.46
N THR A 86 -8.53 -11.13 16.05
CA THR A 86 -9.44 -9.98 16.11
C THR A 86 -9.49 -9.35 17.52
N GLY A 87 -8.64 -9.82 18.42
CA GLY A 87 -8.51 -9.29 19.78
C GLY A 87 -7.52 -8.15 19.92
N VAL A 88 -6.89 -7.74 18.83
CA VAL A 88 -5.93 -6.62 18.80
C VAL A 88 -6.71 -5.31 18.82
N ASP A 89 -6.41 -4.40 19.74
CA ASP A 89 -7.13 -3.14 19.89
C ASP A 89 -6.24 -1.89 20.00
N HIS A 90 -4.91 -2.08 20.12
CA HIS A 90 -3.97 -0.96 20.22
C HIS A 90 -2.61 -1.26 19.55
N GLY A 91 -1.84 -0.19 19.33
CA GLY A 91 -0.43 -0.25 18.99
C GLY A 91 0.43 -0.08 20.23
N ARG A 92 1.46 -0.90 20.37
CA ARG A 92 2.49 -0.82 21.40
C ARG A 92 3.80 -0.40 20.75
N PHE A 93 4.23 0.83 20.98
CA PHE A 93 5.43 1.39 20.38
C PHE A 93 6.57 1.40 21.41
N GLU A 94 7.58 0.55 21.21
CA GLU A 94 8.74 0.43 22.08
C GLU A 94 9.80 1.46 21.67
N ILE A 95 10.27 2.27 22.61
CA ILE A 95 11.33 3.25 22.40
C ILE A 95 12.49 2.93 23.38
N PRO A 96 13.41 2.03 22.97
CA PRO A 96 14.46 1.55 23.86
C PRO A 96 15.40 2.66 24.38
N GLN A 97 15.64 3.70 23.58
CA GLN A 97 16.50 4.83 23.94
C GLN A 97 15.94 5.63 25.14
N GLU A 98 14.62 5.63 25.30
CA GLU A 98 13.92 6.34 26.38
C GLU A 98 13.42 5.40 27.48
N ASP A 99 13.73 4.09 27.39
CA ASP A 99 13.21 3.05 28.28
C ASP A 99 11.68 3.18 28.47
N THR A 100 10.98 3.41 27.35
CA THR A 100 9.55 3.79 27.32
C THR A 100 8.79 2.93 26.33
N VAL A 101 7.56 2.60 26.70
CA VAL A 101 6.57 2.01 25.81
C VAL A 101 5.36 2.95 25.71
N LEU A 102 4.95 3.27 24.50
CA LEU A 102 3.76 4.08 24.23
C LEU A 102 2.63 3.17 23.77
N GLU A 103 1.50 3.25 24.47
CA GLU A 103 0.27 2.63 23.99
C GLU A 103 -0.46 3.62 23.10
N ILE A 104 -0.75 3.22 21.85
CA ILE A 104 -1.37 4.06 20.83
C ILE A 104 -2.74 3.45 20.49
N PRO A 105 -3.85 4.05 20.88
CA PRO A 105 -5.16 3.52 20.54
C PRO A 105 -5.37 3.51 19.03
N VAL A 106 -5.90 2.42 18.49
CA VAL A 106 -6.27 2.31 17.09
C VAL A 106 -7.78 2.49 16.96
N PRO A 107 -8.26 3.59 16.36
CA PRO A 107 -9.70 3.77 16.18
C PRO A 107 -10.24 2.80 15.13
N GLY A 108 -11.41 2.23 15.44
CA GLY A 108 -12.10 1.26 14.58
C GLY A 108 -11.64 -0.18 14.81
N GLU A 109 -12.13 -1.09 13.98
CA GLU A 109 -11.74 -2.50 14.02
C GLU A 109 -10.30 -2.68 13.56
N LEU A 110 -9.60 -3.59 14.21
CA LEU A 110 -8.24 -4.01 13.88
C LEU A 110 -8.20 -5.54 13.86
N ALA A 111 -7.47 -6.12 12.93
CA ALA A 111 -7.24 -7.55 12.88
C ALA A 111 -5.82 -7.86 12.42
N VAL A 112 -5.31 -9.01 12.81
CA VAL A 112 -4.16 -9.65 12.17
C VAL A 112 -4.69 -10.82 11.35
N VAL A 113 -4.19 -10.95 10.11
CA VAL A 113 -4.68 -11.95 9.16
C VAL A 113 -3.57 -12.92 8.78
N ASP A 114 -3.94 -14.16 8.46
CA ASP A 114 -3.07 -14.98 7.64
C ASP A 114 -3.10 -14.45 6.19
N ARG A 115 -2.02 -13.81 5.77
CA ARG A 115 -1.98 -13.10 4.49
C ARG A 115 -2.10 -14.02 3.28
N TRP A 116 -1.65 -15.26 3.40
CA TRP A 116 -1.80 -16.22 2.32
C TRP A 116 -3.25 -16.67 2.18
N THR A 117 -3.90 -17.07 3.28
CA THR A 117 -5.34 -17.37 3.31
C THR A 117 -6.16 -16.19 2.81
N TYR A 118 -5.84 -14.96 3.26
CA TYR A 118 -6.48 -13.74 2.78
C TYR A 118 -6.35 -13.60 1.24
N GLY A 119 -5.14 -13.75 0.70
CA GLY A 119 -4.91 -13.67 -0.74
C GLY A 119 -5.69 -14.70 -1.55
N ARG A 120 -5.78 -15.94 -1.04
CA ARG A 120 -6.60 -16.99 -1.65
C ARG A 120 -8.09 -16.67 -1.62
N LYS A 121 -8.59 -16.09 -0.52
CA LYS A 121 -9.99 -15.67 -0.39
C LYS A 121 -10.35 -14.52 -1.32
N VAL A 122 -9.44 -13.59 -1.53
CA VAL A 122 -9.63 -12.50 -2.51
C VAL A 122 -9.65 -13.06 -3.95
N ILE A 123 -8.76 -13.99 -4.28
CA ILE A 123 -8.75 -14.69 -5.58
C ILE A 123 -10.04 -15.50 -5.79
N GLU A 124 -10.48 -16.25 -4.77
CA GLU A 124 -11.73 -17.00 -4.77
C GLU A 124 -12.93 -16.06 -5.04
N GLY A 125 -12.97 -14.89 -4.35
CA GLY A 125 -14.01 -13.90 -4.57
C GLY A 125 -14.07 -13.37 -5.98
N ALA A 126 -12.95 -13.06 -6.58
CA ALA A 126 -12.92 -12.62 -7.97
C ALA A 126 -13.33 -13.73 -8.95
N ALA A 127 -12.96 -14.98 -8.67
CA ALA A 127 -13.39 -16.14 -9.47
C ALA A 127 -14.90 -16.40 -9.34
N ASP A 128 -15.46 -16.30 -8.13
CA ASP A 128 -16.90 -16.46 -7.85
C ASP A 128 -17.73 -15.38 -8.54
N ALA A 129 -17.20 -14.15 -8.68
CA ALA A 129 -17.78 -13.05 -9.45
C ALA A 129 -17.73 -13.29 -10.97
N GLY A 130 -16.93 -14.24 -11.45
CA GLY A 130 -16.84 -14.61 -12.86
C GLY A 130 -15.53 -14.24 -13.56
N ALA A 131 -14.55 -13.67 -12.86
CA ALA A 131 -13.25 -13.35 -13.45
C ALA A 131 -12.48 -14.61 -13.85
N THR A 132 -11.86 -14.60 -15.03
CA THR A 132 -11.02 -15.68 -15.53
C THR A 132 -9.58 -15.46 -15.07
N PHE A 133 -8.87 -16.55 -14.67
CA PHE A 133 -7.48 -16.48 -14.21
C PHE A 133 -6.51 -17.17 -15.17
N HIS A 134 -5.50 -16.45 -15.62
CA HIS A 134 -4.35 -16.99 -16.34
C HIS A 134 -3.11 -16.95 -15.46
N TYR A 135 -2.88 -18.04 -14.73
CA TYR A 135 -1.67 -18.24 -13.91
C TYR A 135 -0.45 -18.62 -14.77
N ASP A 136 0.75 -18.61 -14.15
CA ASP A 136 2.04 -18.88 -14.82
C ASP A 136 2.22 -18.01 -16.08
N THR A 137 1.74 -16.75 -16.00
CA THR A 137 1.69 -15.83 -17.13
C THR A 137 2.45 -14.55 -16.79
N VAL A 138 3.53 -14.28 -17.51
CA VAL A 138 4.40 -13.13 -17.29
C VAL A 138 4.24 -12.15 -18.44
N VAL A 139 3.74 -10.94 -18.13
CA VAL A 139 3.65 -9.85 -19.10
C VAL A 139 5.05 -9.46 -19.56
N GLN A 140 5.21 -9.24 -20.86
CA GLN A 140 6.47 -8.87 -21.52
C GLN A 140 6.42 -7.47 -22.09
N ASP A 141 5.25 -7.04 -22.58
CA ASP A 141 5.09 -5.75 -23.23
C ASP A 141 3.64 -5.24 -23.12
N VAL A 142 3.44 -3.94 -23.32
CA VAL A 142 2.15 -3.27 -23.41
C VAL A 142 1.87 -2.92 -24.88
N ARG A 143 0.65 -3.20 -25.33
CA ARG A 143 0.22 -2.93 -26.69
C ARG A 143 -0.47 -1.58 -26.74
N GLN A 144 -0.06 -0.74 -27.68
CA GLN A 144 -0.63 0.59 -27.89
C GLN A 144 -0.88 0.83 -29.37
N THR A 145 -1.86 1.66 -29.66
CA THR A 145 -2.11 2.22 -30.99
C THR A 145 -1.12 3.33 -31.32
N ASP A 146 -1.13 3.80 -32.55
CA ASP A 146 -0.23 4.90 -33.00
C ASP A 146 -0.51 6.22 -32.26
N ASP A 147 -1.68 6.39 -31.69
CA ASP A 147 -2.07 7.56 -30.86
C ASP A 147 -1.82 7.37 -29.36
N GLY A 148 -1.19 6.26 -28.99
CA GLY A 148 -0.78 5.96 -27.62
C GLY A 148 -1.81 5.21 -26.78
N THR A 149 -3.04 5.01 -27.25
CA THR A 149 -4.08 4.28 -26.50
C THR A 149 -3.64 2.85 -26.22
N VAL A 150 -3.68 2.42 -24.96
CA VAL A 150 -3.39 1.04 -24.56
C VAL A 150 -4.54 0.13 -24.97
N THR A 151 -4.22 -0.99 -25.62
CA THR A 151 -5.19 -1.94 -26.21
C THR A 151 -4.94 -3.38 -25.77
N GLY A 152 -4.05 -3.60 -24.80
CA GLY A 152 -3.78 -4.93 -24.30
C GLY A 152 -2.34 -5.15 -23.86
N VAL A 153 -1.95 -6.41 -23.70
CA VAL A 153 -0.59 -6.81 -23.32
C VAL A 153 -0.12 -8.04 -24.07
N ASP A 154 1.19 -8.14 -24.29
CA ASP A 154 1.86 -9.35 -24.73
C ASP A 154 2.49 -10.06 -23.53
N ALA A 155 2.29 -11.37 -23.43
CA ALA A 155 2.75 -12.16 -22.29
C ALA A 155 3.29 -13.54 -22.71
N ILE A 156 4.00 -14.20 -21.79
CA ILE A 156 4.38 -15.60 -21.91
C ILE A 156 3.60 -16.41 -20.87
N ARG A 157 2.72 -17.29 -21.34
CA ARG A 157 1.95 -18.23 -20.50
C ARG A 157 2.53 -19.63 -20.60
N LYS A 158 3.05 -20.16 -19.49
CA LYS A 158 3.65 -21.51 -19.44
C LYS A 158 4.67 -21.75 -20.56
N GLY A 159 5.50 -20.74 -20.85
CA GLY A 159 6.52 -20.79 -21.90
C GLY A 159 6.02 -20.54 -23.32
N THR A 160 4.74 -20.24 -23.54
CA THR A 160 4.15 -19.97 -24.85
C THR A 160 3.76 -18.47 -24.95
N PRO A 161 4.21 -17.74 -26.00
CA PRO A 161 3.75 -16.38 -26.25
C PRO A 161 2.23 -16.31 -26.44
N ARG A 162 1.63 -15.27 -25.86
CA ARG A 162 0.19 -14.96 -25.93
C ARG A 162 -0.01 -13.48 -26.05
N THR A 163 -1.01 -13.08 -26.80
CA THR A 163 -1.49 -11.69 -26.89
C THR A 163 -2.86 -11.60 -26.22
N TYR A 164 -3.05 -10.58 -25.42
CA TYR A 164 -4.29 -10.28 -24.73
C TYR A 164 -4.74 -8.89 -25.20
N ASP A 165 -5.71 -8.85 -26.10
CA ASP A 165 -6.34 -7.61 -26.54
C ASP A 165 -7.49 -7.27 -25.58
N ALA A 166 -7.66 -6.00 -25.22
CA ALA A 166 -8.70 -5.51 -24.34
C ALA A 166 -9.07 -4.06 -24.65
N GLU A 167 -10.28 -3.64 -24.27
CA GLU A 167 -10.67 -2.23 -24.31
C GLU A 167 -9.93 -1.43 -23.21
N ILE A 168 -9.68 -2.07 -22.04
CA ILE A 168 -8.96 -1.45 -20.94
C ILE A 168 -8.00 -2.43 -20.26
N VAL A 169 -6.84 -1.93 -19.84
CA VAL A 169 -5.85 -2.64 -19.03
C VAL A 169 -5.77 -2.04 -17.65
N VAL A 170 -5.95 -2.86 -16.60
CA VAL A 170 -5.79 -2.46 -15.20
C VAL A 170 -4.45 -2.99 -14.68
N ASP A 171 -3.55 -2.09 -14.34
CA ASP A 171 -2.25 -2.40 -13.75
C ASP A 171 -2.37 -2.59 -12.22
N GLY A 172 -2.54 -3.83 -11.79
CA GLY A 172 -2.48 -4.27 -10.40
C GLY A 172 -1.22 -5.09 -10.09
N ALA A 173 -0.14 -4.92 -10.88
CA ALA A 173 1.09 -5.72 -10.77
C ALA A 173 1.90 -5.45 -9.49
N GLY A 174 1.50 -4.48 -8.69
CA GLY A 174 2.15 -4.12 -7.43
C GLY A 174 3.29 -3.12 -7.59
N ALA A 175 4.07 -2.94 -6.53
CA ALA A 175 5.18 -2.00 -6.51
C ALA A 175 6.18 -2.30 -7.65
N LEU A 176 6.69 -1.26 -8.30
CA LEU A 176 7.63 -1.35 -9.43
C LEU A 176 7.02 -2.16 -10.61
N SER A 177 5.82 -1.76 -11.03
CA SER A 177 5.13 -2.41 -12.14
C SER A 177 5.93 -2.30 -13.45
N ILE A 178 6.14 -3.47 -14.09
CA ILE A 178 6.79 -3.54 -15.40
C ILE A 178 5.93 -2.93 -16.52
N LEU A 179 4.60 -2.84 -16.34
CA LEU A 179 3.72 -2.27 -17.36
C LEU A 179 4.04 -0.80 -17.60
N GLN A 180 4.31 -0.05 -16.53
CA GLN A 180 4.65 1.37 -16.58
C GLN A 180 6.00 1.63 -17.22
N ASP A 181 6.95 0.69 -17.14
CA ASP A 181 8.23 0.75 -17.83
C ASP A 181 8.11 0.46 -19.34
N LYS A 182 7.04 -0.23 -19.76
CA LYS A 182 6.81 -0.70 -21.12
C LYS A 182 5.86 0.17 -21.92
N ALA A 183 4.89 0.78 -21.24
CA ALA A 183 3.95 1.69 -21.89
C ALA A 183 4.59 3.05 -22.17
N ASP A 184 4.26 3.63 -23.32
CA ASP A 184 4.54 5.05 -23.59
C ASP A 184 3.43 5.89 -22.95
N LEU A 185 3.73 6.49 -21.81
CA LEU A 185 2.80 7.27 -20.99
C LEU A 185 3.12 8.79 -21.05
N ALA A 186 4.07 9.20 -21.89
CA ALA A 186 4.67 10.54 -21.84
C ALA A 186 3.70 11.67 -22.25
N ASP A 187 2.73 11.38 -23.11
CA ASP A 187 1.77 12.37 -23.64
C ASP A 187 0.45 12.39 -22.87
N SER A 188 0.43 11.92 -21.59
CA SER A 188 -0.73 11.93 -20.71
C SER A 188 -0.42 12.58 -19.37
N THR A 189 -1.44 12.69 -18.51
CA THR A 189 -1.26 13.16 -17.12
C THR A 189 -0.67 12.12 -16.19
N PHE A 190 -0.46 10.87 -16.65
CA PHE A 190 0.01 9.76 -15.82
C PHE A 190 1.32 10.10 -15.08
N ASP A 191 1.35 9.84 -13.78
CA ASP A 191 2.53 10.12 -12.94
C ASP A 191 3.67 9.12 -13.23
N THR A 192 4.62 9.52 -14.05
CA THR A 192 5.82 8.73 -14.40
C THR A 192 7.02 9.02 -13.49
N ASN A 193 6.88 9.90 -12.49
CA ASN A 193 7.97 10.25 -11.58
C ASN A 193 8.16 9.19 -10.50
N VAL A 194 8.80 8.09 -10.84
CA VAL A 194 9.05 6.95 -9.95
C VAL A 194 10.55 6.75 -9.75
N THR A 195 10.99 6.83 -8.50
CA THR A 195 12.39 6.62 -8.09
C THR A 195 12.47 5.71 -6.86
N TYR A 196 13.63 5.07 -6.63
CA TYR A 196 13.81 4.18 -5.47
C TYR A 196 13.66 4.88 -4.12
N SER A 197 13.90 6.20 -4.03
CA SER A 197 13.68 6.99 -2.81
C SER A 197 12.22 7.04 -2.36
N GLN A 198 11.30 6.64 -3.23
CA GLN A 198 9.86 6.59 -2.98
C GLN A 198 9.39 5.23 -2.42
N PHE A 199 10.30 4.32 -2.17
CA PHE A 199 10.01 2.96 -1.70
C PHE A 199 10.75 2.63 -0.41
N CYS A 200 10.16 1.69 0.31
CA CYS A 200 10.72 1.01 1.45
C CYS A 200 11.03 -0.44 1.07
N SER A 201 12.18 -0.95 1.48
CA SER A 201 12.45 -2.38 1.49
C SER A 201 11.88 -2.98 2.77
N ALA A 202 11.18 -4.10 2.66
CA ALA A 202 10.63 -4.82 3.80
C ALA A 202 10.98 -6.31 3.74
N TYR A 203 11.16 -6.90 4.93
CA TYR A 203 11.36 -8.33 5.11
C TYR A 203 10.61 -8.81 6.35
N ARG A 204 9.98 -9.99 6.27
CA ARG A 204 9.26 -10.58 7.39
C ARG A 204 9.50 -12.08 7.50
N GLU A 205 9.36 -12.59 8.71
CA GLU A 205 9.32 -14.02 9.04
C GLU A 205 8.03 -14.33 9.80
N ILE A 206 7.37 -15.44 9.52
CA ILE A 206 6.35 -16.02 10.38
C ILE A 206 7.07 -16.92 11.37
N VAL A 207 6.92 -16.61 12.65
CA VAL A 207 7.69 -17.20 13.72
C VAL A 207 6.75 -17.85 14.73
N HIS A 208 7.00 -19.12 15.08
CA HIS A 208 6.32 -19.81 16.18
C HIS A 208 7.19 -19.78 17.43
N VAL A 209 6.65 -19.24 18.52
CA VAL A 209 7.27 -19.22 19.84
C VAL A 209 6.76 -20.37 20.69
N ASP A 210 7.58 -20.84 21.67
CA ASP A 210 7.22 -21.99 22.51
C ASP A 210 6.19 -21.63 23.59
N GLU A 211 6.19 -20.38 24.08
CA GLU A 211 5.26 -19.89 25.10
C GLU A 211 4.44 -18.70 24.56
N PRO A 212 3.17 -18.52 24.98
CA PRO A 212 2.34 -17.39 24.59
C PRO A 212 3.00 -16.05 24.91
N VAL A 213 2.93 -15.10 23.97
CA VAL A 213 3.40 -13.73 24.23
C VAL A 213 2.39 -12.96 25.06
N GLU A 214 2.86 -12.13 26.00
CA GLU A 214 1.99 -11.33 26.89
C GLU A 214 1.25 -10.19 26.19
N TRP A 215 1.73 -9.78 25.00
CA TRP A 215 1.21 -8.66 24.18
C TRP A 215 0.41 -9.14 22.97
N SER A 216 -0.29 -10.28 23.09
CA SER A 216 -1.09 -10.83 21.97
C SER A 216 -2.32 -9.98 21.61
N ASP A 217 -2.66 -8.97 22.40
CA ASP A 217 -3.71 -7.96 22.19
C ASP A 217 -3.21 -6.67 21.53
N ALA A 218 -1.91 -6.60 21.18
CA ALA A 218 -1.27 -5.39 20.64
C ALA A 218 -0.51 -5.64 19.33
N LEU A 219 -0.45 -4.63 18.47
CA LEU A 219 0.54 -4.54 17.39
C LEU A 219 1.81 -3.89 17.95
N VAL A 220 2.89 -4.64 18.05
CA VAL A 220 4.14 -4.12 18.59
C VAL A 220 4.99 -3.51 17.48
N PHE A 221 5.50 -2.30 17.71
CA PHE A 221 6.40 -1.57 16.84
C PHE A 221 7.67 -1.15 17.58
N LYS A 222 8.78 -1.12 16.87
CA LYS A 222 10.06 -0.64 17.39
C LYS A 222 10.81 0.10 16.27
N PRO A 223 11.40 1.30 16.50
CA PRO A 223 12.16 1.99 15.47
C PRO A 223 13.39 1.19 15.03
N THR A 224 13.77 1.35 13.78
CA THR A 224 15.05 0.85 13.27
C THR A 224 16.21 1.76 13.70
N GLU A 225 17.44 1.23 13.73
CA GLU A 225 18.63 1.98 14.13
C GLU A 225 19.37 2.61 12.94
N ARG A 226 19.16 2.11 11.70
CA ARG A 226 19.99 2.48 10.53
C ARG A 226 19.37 3.57 9.66
N ALA A 227 18.10 3.43 9.36
CA ALA A 227 17.38 4.31 8.45
C ALA A 227 15.95 4.50 8.96
N ALA A 228 15.25 5.50 8.44
CA ALA A 228 13.84 5.70 8.78
C ALA A 228 13.00 4.46 8.47
N GLY A 229 12.37 3.90 9.51
CA GLY A 229 11.61 2.67 9.44
C GLY A 229 11.31 2.08 10.82
N TYR A 230 10.74 0.90 10.83
CA TYR A 230 10.39 0.21 12.09
C TYR A 230 10.43 -1.31 11.93
N LEU A 231 10.69 -1.99 13.05
CA LEU A 231 10.42 -3.40 13.25
C LEU A 231 8.98 -3.55 13.72
N TRP A 232 8.33 -4.64 13.31
CA TRP A 232 6.99 -4.99 13.80
C TRP A 232 6.96 -6.43 14.32
N TYR A 233 6.06 -6.66 15.29
CA TYR A 233 5.72 -7.96 15.82
C TYR A 233 4.20 -8.00 15.95
N PHE A 234 3.52 -8.65 15.00
CA PHE A 234 2.08 -8.69 14.91
C PHE A 234 1.60 -10.12 15.19
N PRO A 235 0.88 -10.34 16.32
CA PRO A 235 0.47 -11.66 16.73
C PRO A 235 -0.70 -12.15 15.87
N ARG A 236 -0.46 -13.18 15.04
CA ARG A 236 -1.55 -13.94 14.41
C ARG A 236 -2.32 -14.77 15.43
N THR A 237 -1.60 -15.28 16.43
CA THR A 237 -2.11 -15.94 17.62
C THR A 237 -1.21 -15.59 18.80
N GLU A 238 -1.47 -16.14 19.98
CA GLU A 238 -0.60 -15.98 21.15
C GLU A 238 0.82 -16.56 20.92
N THR A 239 0.98 -17.49 19.96
CA THR A 239 2.25 -18.21 19.70
C THR A 239 2.73 -18.12 18.26
N GLU A 240 1.96 -17.56 17.34
CA GLU A 240 2.35 -17.35 15.94
C GLU A 240 2.43 -15.85 15.65
N ILE A 241 3.63 -15.38 15.33
CA ILE A 241 3.93 -13.96 15.21
C ILE A 241 4.47 -13.66 13.81
N ASN A 242 3.89 -12.67 13.14
CA ASN A 242 4.52 -12.04 11.98
C ASN A 242 5.54 -11.03 12.50
N ALA A 243 6.82 -11.37 12.40
CA ALA A 243 7.93 -10.53 12.80
C ALA A 243 8.66 -10.00 11.56
N GLY A 244 8.84 -8.69 11.46
CA GLY A 244 9.51 -8.13 10.32
C GLY A 244 10.03 -6.72 10.55
N LEU A 245 10.60 -6.16 9.50
CA LEU A 245 10.99 -4.76 9.47
C LEU A 245 10.94 -4.19 8.05
N GLY A 246 10.82 -2.87 8.00
CA GLY A 246 10.94 -2.11 6.77
C GLY A 246 11.71 -0.82 7.03
N PHE A 247 12.52 -0.39 6.08
CA PHE A 247 13.17 0.90 6.07
C PHE A 247 13.27 1.46 4.63
N GLN A 248 13.48 2.76 4.52
CA GLN A 248 13.66 3.43 3.23
C GLN A 248 14.75 2.72 2.41
N MET A 249 14.55 2.62 1.10
CA MET A 249 15.41 1.88 0.15
C MET A 249 16.73 2.63 -0.10
N THR A 250 17.36 3.09 0.98
CA THR A 250 18.67 3.76 1.02
C THR A 250 19.79 2.85 1.53
N GLU A 251 19.42 1.67 2.04
CA GLU A 251 20.33 0.70 2.64
C GLU A 251 20.34 -0.63 1.88
N GLU A 252 21.39 -1.42 2.05
CA GLU A 252 21.45 -2.76 1.45
C GLU A 252 20.34 -3.67 2.01
N PRO A 253 19.55 -4.35 1.14
CA PRO A 253 18.44 -5.20 1.59
C PRO A 253 18.82 -6.29 2.59
N MET A 254 20.08 -6.78 2.60
CA MET A 254 20.53 -7.78 3.55
C MET A 254 20.58 -7.26 5.00
N HIS A 255 20.69 -5.96 5.20
CA HIS A 255 20.60 -5.35 6.53
C HIS A 255 19.24 -5.60 7.19
N LEU A 256 18.14 -5.71 6.40
CA LEU A 256 16.82 -6.10 6.93
C LEU A 256 16.88 -7.44 7.66
N VAL A 257 17.49 -8.44 7.01
CA VAL A 257 17.59 -9.80 7.57
C VAL A 257 18.47 -9.81 8.82
N ASP A 258 19.60 -9.11 8.79
CA ASP A 258 20.56 -9.09 9.90
C ASP A 258 19.98 -8.36 11.12
N ASP A 259 19.31 -7.22 10.90
CA ASP A 259 18.74 -6.41 11.97
C ASP A 259 17.53 -7.14 12.62
N LEU A 260 16.63 -7.74 11.82
CA LEU A 260 15.54 -8.56 12.36
C LEU A 260 16.08 -9.72 13.20
N LYS A 261 17.03 -10.48 12.66
CA LYS A 261 17.61 -11.63 13.38
C LYS A 261 18.38 -11.23 14.64
N ARG A 262 19.00 -10.05 14.63
CA ARG A 262 19.65 -9.51 15.83
C ARG A 262 18.61 -9.19 16.90
N ASP A 263 17.52 -8.52 16.54
CA ASP A 263 16.48 -8.17 17.49
C ASP A 263 15.75 -9.41 18.04
N LEU A 264 15.38 -10.36 17.21
CA LEU A 264 14.75 -11.62 17.63
C LEU A 264 15.64 -12.40 18.63
N ARG A 265 16.98 -12.43 18.42
CA ARG A 265 17.90 -13.08 19.36
C ARG A 265 17.98 -12.39 20.71
N ASN A 266 17.71 -11.10 20.77
CA ASN A 266 17.79 -10.31 22.01
C ASN A 266 16.47 -10.32 22.81
N ARG A 267 15.38 -10.81 22.24
CA ARG A 267 14.06 -10.90 22.87
C ARG A 267 13.87 -12.28 23.50
N ALA A 268 13.48 -12.29 24.78
CA ALA A 268 13.34 -13.53 25.54
C ALA A 268 12.23 -14.45 24.96
N GLU A 269 11.12 -13.86 24.51
CA GLU A 269 9.96 -14.56 23.95
C GLU A 269 10.26 -15.30 22.63
N PHE A 270 11.33 -14.91 21.92
CA PHE A 270 11.74 -15.57 20.66
C PHE A 270 12.87 -16.59 20.85
N GLN A 271 13.30 -16.90 22.10
CA GLN A 271 14.28 -17.94 22.32
C GLN A 271 13.70 -19.33 22.01
N GLY A 272 14.37 -20.09 21.14
CA GLY A 272 13.88 -21.39 20.68
C GLY A 272 12.85 -21.31 19.55
N ALA A 273 12.44 -20.14 19.14
CA ALA A 273 11.43 -19.94 18.11
C ALA A 273 11.79 -20.58 16.76
N ARG A 274 10.78 -21.04 16.04
CA ARG A 274 10.91 -21.68 14.72
C ARG A 274 10.33 -20.77 13.65
N VAL A 275 11.07 -20.59 12.58
CA VAL A 275 10.60 -19.83 11.40
C VAL A 275 9.89 -20.77 10.44
N GLU A 276 8.66 -20.43 10.06
CA GLU A 276 7.86 -21.17 9.11
C GLU A 276 7.96 -20.60 7.70
N ASP A 277 7.88 -19.28 7.54
CA ASP A 277 7.84 -18.62 6.24
C ASP A 277 8.66 -17.33 6.24
N LYS A 278 9.15 -16.92 5.07
CA LYS A 278 9.98 -15.73 4.87
C LYS A 278 9.66 -15.08 3.55
N LEU A 279 9.39 -13.78 3.56
CA LEU A 279 9.19 -13.00 2.35
C LEU A 279 9.77 -11.59 2.49
N GLY A 280 10.17 -11.04 1.35
CA GLY A 280 10.56 -9.64 1.21
C GLY A 280 9.82 -8.96 0.08
N ALA A 281 9.65 -7.65 0.17
CA ALA A 281 9.02 -6.83 -0.85
C ALA A 281 9.54 -5.40 -0.84
N ALA A 282 9.35 -4.72 -1.98
CA ALA A 282 9.32 -3.26 -2.04
C ALA A 282 7.90 -2.79 -1.71
N ILE A 283 7.80 -1.71 -0.95
CA ILE A 283 6.53 -1.09 -0.55
C ILE A 283 6.59 0.38 -0.93
N PRO A 284 5.65 0.95 -1.69
CA PRO A 284 5.63 2.37 -1.95
C PRO A 284 5.38 3.13 -0.65
N THR A 285 6.28 4.04 -0.32
CA THR A 285 6.19 4.95 0.83
C THR A 285 6.19 6.38 0.32
N ARG A 286 5.26 6.66 -0.59
CA ARG A 286 5.09 7.93 -1.29
C ARG A 286 3.62 8.36 -1.23
N ARG A 287 3.35 9.62 -1.57
CA ARG A 287 1.98 10.01 -1.91
C ARG A 287 1.47 9.15 -3.09
N PRO A 288 0.16 8.92 -3.22
CA PRO A 288 -0.41 8.30 -4.41
C PRO A 288 0.05 9.02 -5.69
N TYR A 289 -0.01 8.34 -6.80
CA TYR A 289 0.19 9.00 -8.10
C TYR A 289 -0.81 10.13 -8.25
N ASP A 290 -0.34 11.27 -8.70
CA ASP A 290 -1.21 12.43 -8.91
C ASP A 290 -2.23 12.18 -10.01
N SER A 291 -1.84 11.42 -11.03
CA SER A 291 -2.76 10.76 -11.95
C SER A 291 -2.28 9.34 -12.23
N ALA A 292 -3.21 8.39 -12.17
CA ALA A 292 -2.97 6.97 -12.43
C ALA A 292 -3.78 6.46 -13.63
N VAL A 293 -4.19 7.36 -14.54
CA VAL A 293 -4.95 7.05 -15.76
C VAL A 293 -4.19 7.49 -17.01
N HIS A 294 -4.35 6.70 -18.07
CA HIS A 294 -3.92 6.97 -19.44
C HIS A 294 -4.96 6.35 -20.38
N PRO A 295 -5.15 6.82 -21.61
CA PRO A 295 -6.11 6.20 -22.52
C PRO A 295 -5.97 4.68 -22.60
N GLY A 296 -7.04 3.96 -22.21
CA GLY A 296 -7.06 2.50 -22.15
C GLY A 296 -6.29 1.85 -20.99
N PHE A 297 -5.78 2.65 -20.02
CA PHE A 297 -4.94 2.14 -18.94
C PHE A 297 -5.19 2.81 -17.59
N VAL A 298 -5.28 2.02 -16.52
CA VAL A 298 -5.46 2.49 -15.14
C VAL A 298 -4.55 1.71 -14.19
N ALA A 299 -3.74 2.40 -13.38
CA ALA A 299 -2.94 1.76 -12.33
C ALA A 299 -3.67 1.77 -10.97
N VAL A 300 -3.54 0.66 -10.20
CA VAL A 300 -4.24 0.45 -8.93
C VAL A 300 -3.34 -0.15 -7.85
N GLY A 301 -3.68 0.09 -6.61
CA GLY A 301 -2.94 -0.46 -5.46
C GLY A 301 -1.51 0.04 -5.39
N ASP A 302 -0.55 -0.84 -5.07
CA ASP A 302 0.85 -0.47 -4.92
C ASP A 302 1.44 0.07 -6.24
N ALA A 303 0.91 -0.34 -7.41
CA ALA A 303 1.33 0.15 -8.72
C ALA A 303 1.04 1.65 -8.91
N ALA A 304 0.10 2.22 -8.15
CA ALA A 304 -0.21 3.65 -8.13
C ALA A 304 0.09 4.32 -6.78
N GLY A 305 0.88 3.68 -5.92
CA GLY A 305 1.27 4.23 -4.63
C GLY A 305 0.13 4.31 -3.60
N HIS A 306 -0.89 3.46 -3.67
CA HIS A 306 -2.06 3.47 -2.78
C HIS A 306 -1.78 2.83 -1.42
N VAL A 307 -0.64 3.14 -0.86
CA VAL A 307 -0.18 2.69 0.46
C VAL A 307 0.00 3.90 1.37
N ASN A 308 -0.44 3.78 2.62
CA ASN A 308 -0.19 4.85 3.59
C ASN A 308 1.33 5.00 3.79
N PRO A 309 1.92 6.16 3.47
CA PRO A 309 3.38 6.33 3.43
C PRO A 309 4.05 6.28 4.80
N THR A 310 3.29 6.43 5.90
CA THR A 310 3.82 6.41 7.27
C THR A 310 3.70 5.05 7.94
N THR A 311 2.68 4.25 7.57
CA THR A 311 2.39 2.97 8.23
C THR A 311 2.62 1.75 7.34
N GLY A 312 2.80 1.93 6.01
CA GLY A 312 2.89 0.83 5.05
C GLY A 312 1.57 0.05 4.84
N GLY A 313 0.46 0.53 5.40
CA GLY A 313 -0.86 -0.10 5.26
C GLY A 313 -1.47 0.17 3.89
N GLY A 314 -1.67 -0.89 3.07
CA GLY A 314 -2.17 -0.76 1.70
C GLY A 314 -3.43 -1.59 1.37
N ILE A 315 -3.82 -2.55 2.20
CA ILE A 315 -4.88 -3.52 1.85
C ILE A 315 -6.21 -2.84 1.54
N ALA A 316 -6.72 -1.97 2.42
CA ALA A 316 -8.00 -1.28 2.22
C ALA A 316 -7.93 -0.29 1.03
N GLY A 317 -6.86 0.50 0.95
CA GLY A 317 -6.65 1.42 -0.19
C GLY A 317 -6.61 0.69 -1.53
N ALA A 318 -5.96 -0.48 -1.58
CA ALA A 318 -5.92 -1.33 -2.78
C ALA A 318 -7.31 -1.87 -3.17
N ALA A 319 -8.11 -2.32 -2.19
CA ALA A 319 -9.47 -2.81 -2.45
C ALA A 319 -10.38 -1.70 -3.02
N TYR A 320 -10.39 -0.53 -2.40
CA TYR A 320 -11.18 0.61 -2.88
C TYR A 320 -10.70 1.12 -4.24
N ALA A 321 -9.38 1.27 -4.43
CA ALA A 321 -8.84 1.72 -5.70
C ALA A 321 -9.16 0.75 -6.85
N GLY A 322 -9.06 -0.56 -6.62
CA GLY A 322 -9.46 -1.58 -7.59
C GLY A 322 -10.93 -1.45 -7.97
N THR A 323 -11.82 -1.29 -6.98
CA THR A 323 -13.26 -1.10 -7.24
C THR A 323 -13.52 0.21 -8.00
N TYR A 324 -12.89 1.32 -7.61
CA TYR A 324 -13.08 2.62 -8.28
C TYR A 324 -12.60 2.61 -9.73
N ALA A 325 -11.45 1.97 -9.99
CA ALA A 325 -10.93 1.80 -11.34
C ALA A 325 -11.88 0.96 -12.21
N ALA A 326 -12.43 -0.11 -11.64
CA ALA A 326 -13.38 -0.98 -12.33
C ALA A 326 -14.69 -0.27 -12.67
N GLU A 327 -15.27 0.45 -11.72
CA GLU A 327 -16.51 1.21 -11.97
C GLU A 327 -16.30 2.27 -13.07
N GLN A 328 -15.12 2.90 -13.10
CA GLN A 328 -14.80 3.86 -14.15
C GLN A 328 -14.48 3.19 -15.48
N ALA A 329 -13.85 2.01 -15.47
CA ALA A 329 -13.64 1.20 -16.66
C ALA A 329 -14.98 0.75 -17.28
N ILE A 330 -15.93 0.34 -16.46
CA ILE A 330 -17.30 -0.03 -16.90
C ILE A 330 -17.97 1.18 -17.57
N GLU A 331 -17.93 2.35 -16.95
CA GLU A 331 -18.49 3.58 -17.51
C GLU A 331 -17.84 3.93 -18.86
N ALA A 332 -16.52 3.78 -18.99
CA ALA A 332 -15.78 4.01 -20.22
C ALA A 332 -16.21 3.06 -21.33
N MET A 333 -16.35 1.76 -21.05
CA MET A 333 -16.83 0.76 -22.00
C MET A 333 -18.29 1.02 -22.43
N GLU A 334 -19.17 1.41 -21.49
CA GLU A 334 -20.57 1.79 -21.81
C GLU A 334 -20.65 3.02 -22.71
N GLN A 335 -19.75 3.97 -22.56
CA GLN A 335 -19.66 5.16 -23.41
C GLN A 335 -18.94 4.88 -24.74
N GLY A 336 -18.24 3.75 -24.88
CA GLY A 336 -17.47 3.38 -26.06
C GLY A 336 -16.22 4.23 -26.27
N THR A 337 -15.66 4.77 -25.19
CA THR A 337 -14.39 5.50 -25.20
C THR A 337 -13.59 5.23 -23.91
N VAL A 338 -12.28 5.11 -24.05
CA VAL A 338 -11.36 4.87 -22.94
C VAL A 338 -10.38 6.03 -22.77
N ASP A 339 -10.80 7.22 -23.19
CA ASP A 339 -10.03 8.45 -23.11
C ASP A 339 -9.79 8.85 -21.64
N GLU A 340 -8.75 9.61 -21.42
CA GLU A 340 -8.35 10.12 -20.10
C GLU A 340 -9.46 10.93 -19.42
N ASP A 341 -10.24 11.72 -20.19
CA ASP A 341 -11.38 12.50 -19.68
C ASP A 341 -12.43 11.62 -18.98
N VAL A 342 -12.76 10.47 -19.57
CA VAL A 342 -13.73 9.51 -18.98
C VAL A 342 -13.11 8.78 -17.80
N LEU A 343 -11.84 8.42 -17.86
CA LEU A 343 -11.15 7.72 -16.78
C LEU A 343 -10.80 8.63 -15.58
N TRP A 344 -10.86 9.95 -15.75
CA TRP A 344 -10.41 10.94 -14.77
C TRP A 344 -11.09 10.82 -13.40
N ARG A 345 -12.38 10.51 -13.39
CA ARG A 345 -13.15 10.37 -12.15
C ARG A 345 -12.58 9.33 -11.19
N TYR A 346 -11.81 8.35 -11.69
CA TYR A 346 -11.07 7.44 -10.83
C TYR A 346 -10.06 8.18 -9.95
N ASN A 347 -9.27 9.11 -10.52
CA ASN A 347 -8.32 9.92 -9.77
C ASN A 347 -9.05 10.77 -8.71
N GLU A 348 -10.15 11.45 -9.07
CA GLU A 348 -10.95 12.25 -8.13
C GLU A 348 -11.38 11.40 -6.92
N ARG A 349 -11.93 10.21 -7.17
CA ARG A 349 -12.41 9.31 -6.09
C ARG A 349 -11.28 8.83 -5.18
N VAL A 350 -10.11 8.54 -5.73
CA VAL A 350 -8.93 8.17 -4.95
C VAL A 350 -8.47 9.33 -4.08
N MET A 351 -8.40 10.55 -4.65
CA MET A 351 -7.97 11.74 -3.92
C MET A 351 -8.95 12.10 -2.81
N ASP A 352 -10.27 12.07 -3.07
CA ASP A 352 -11.33 12.34 -2.09
C ASP A 352 -11.33 11.31 -0.94
N HIS A 353 -11.16 10.03 -1.24
CA HIS A 353 -11.25 8.98 -0.22
C HIS A 353 -10.03 8.91 0.69
N PHE A 354 -8.82 8.84 0.12
CA PHE A 354 -7.60 8.67 0.90
C PHE A 354 -6.36 9.39 0.34
N GLY A 355 -6.36 9.78 -0.93
CA GLY A 355 -5.17 10.29 -1.61
C GLY A 355 -4.68 11.61 -1.02
N ALA A 356 -5.58 12.57 -0.78
CA ALA A 356 -5.25 13.84 -0.14
C ALA A 356 -4.58 13.63 1.24
N ARG A 357 -5.16 12.74 2.04
CA ARG A 357 -4.59 12.39 3.36
C ARG A 357 -3.23 11.72 3.23
N TYR A 358 -3.03 10.82 2.26
CA TYR A 358 -1.74 10.15 2.06
C TYR A 358 -0.68 11.13 1.55
N ALA A 359 -1.04 12.10 0.72
CA ALA A 359 -0.14 13.17 0.33
C ALA A 359 0.34 14.01 1.53
N ALA A 360 -0.56 14.36 2.44
CA ALA A 360 -0.20 15.05 3.68
C ALA A 360 0.67 14.19 4.62
N LEU A 361 0.39 12.88 4.72
CA LEU A 361 1.19 11.94 5.51
C LEU A 361 2.58 11.75 4.94
N ASP A 362 2.75 11.83 3.62
CA ASP A 362 4.06 11.72 2.98
C ASP A 362 5.02 12.85 3.39
N VAL A 363 4.51 14.02 3.75
CA VAL A 363 5.33 15.12 4.30
C VAL A 363 6.04 14.70 5.59
N TYR A 364 5.38 13.91 6.45
CA TYR A 364 6.01 13.37 7.66
C TYR A 364 6.99 12.23 7.35
N ASN A 365 6.72 11.43 6.32
CA ASN A 365 7.67 10.44 5.83
C ASN A 365 8.94 11.14 5.31
N ILE A 366 8.81 12.23 4.54
CA ILE A 366 9.94 13.05 4.08
C ILE A 366 10.72 13.63 5.27
N LEU A 367 10.03 14.21 6.27
CA LEU A 367 10.71 14.69 7.48
C LEU A 367 11.53 13.61 8.17
N SER A 368 11.00 12.39 8.26
CA SER A 368 11.68 11.27 8.94
C SER A 368 13.00 10.87 8.30
N THR A 369 13.24 11.22 7.03
CA THR A 369 14.51 10.97 6.34
C THR A 369 15.58 12.03 6.64
N ALA A 370 15.19 13.20 7.19
CA ALA A 370 16.08 14.33 7.45
C ALA A 370 16.39 14.56 8.93
N VAL A 371 15.59 13.97 9.84
CA VAL A 371 15.73 14.14 11.28
C VAL A 371 16.44 12.94 11.87
N ASP A 372 17.29 13.18 12.88
CA ASP A 372 17.90 12.10 13.66
C ASP A 372 16.83 11.24 14.33
N ILE A 373 16.93 9.91 14.19
CA ILE A 373 15.92 8.96 14.67
C ILE A 373 15.77 9.05 16.18
N ASP A 374 16.86 9.18 16.93
CA ASP A 374 16.83 9.24 18.40
C ASP A 374 16.13 10.53 18.87
N GLU A 375 16.36 11.64 18.16
CA GLU A 375 15.69 12.92 18.44
C GLU A 375 14.19 12.84 18.14
N LEU A 376 13.80 12.22 17.03
CA LEU A 376 12.39 12.00 16.66
C LEU A 376 11.69 11.10 17.70
N MET A 377 12.36 10.02 18.12
CA MET A 377 11.83 9.10 19.13
C MET A 377 11.68 9.77 20.50
N GLY A 378 12.63 10.58 20.91
CA GLY A 378 12.53 11.37 22.14
C GLY A 378 11.34 12.36 22.13
N LEU A 379 11.03 12.93 20.99
CA LEU A 379 9.82 13.78 20.82
C LEU A 379 8.53 12.95 20.88
N LEU A 380 8.48 11.81 20.21
CA LEU A 380 7.32 10.90 20.23
C LEU A 380 7.08 10.38 21.66
N ALA A 381 8.12 10.00 22.41
CA ALA A 381 8.01 9.57 23.80
C ALA A 381 7.44 10.65 24.73
N ALA A 382 7.52 11.91 24.34
CA ALA A 382 6.96 13.03 25.08
C ALA A 382 5.47 13.32 24.77
N MET A 383 4.91 12.69 23.71
CA MET A 383 3.53 12.88 23.25
C MET A 383 2.59 11.83 23.87
N PRO A 384 1.33 12.16 24.17
CA PRO A 384 0.32 11.16 24.48
C PRO A 384 0.00 10.29 23.25
N GLY A 385 -0.19 8.98 23.47
CA GLY A 385 -0.52 8.01 22.41
C GLY A 385 -1.75 8.38 21.58
N GLU A 386 -2.78 8.96 22.19
CA GLU A 386 -4.01 9.46 21.53
C GLU A 386 -3.72 10.51 20.45
N GLN A 387 -2.72 11.35 20.66
CA GLN A 387 -2.35 12.39 19.69
C GLN A 387 -1.46 11.87 18.56
N ILE A 388 -0.63 10.86 18.87
CA ILE A 388 0.12 10.13 17.84
C ILE A 388 -0.89 9.41 16.96
N ALA A 389 -1.90 8.77 17.55
CA ALA A 389 -3.01 8.15 16.81
C ALA A 389 -3.70 9.17 15.89
N GLU A 390 -4.12 10.32 16.42
CA GLU A 390 -4.76 11.37 15.62
C GLU A 390 -3.88 11.81 14.44
N ALA A 391 -2.60 12.07 14.67
CA ALA A 391 -1.66 12.45 13.61
C ALA A 391 -1.53 11.40 12.50
N LEU A 392 -1.40 10.13 12.87
CA LEU A 392 -1.24 9.03 11.93
C LEU A 392 -2.53 8.74 11.12
N TYR A 393 -3.71 9.04 11.68
CA TYR A 393 -4.98 8.70 11.04
C TYR A 393 -5.62 9.86 10.27
N SER A 394 -5.47 11.10 10.75
CA SER A 394 -6.08 12.27 10.10
C SER A 394 -5.15 13.00 9.13
N GLY A 395 -3.84 12.72 9.19
CA GLY A 395 -2.83 13.53 8.51
C GLY A 395 -2.63 14.91 9.14
N SER A 396 -3.42 15.27 10.17
CA SER A 396 -3.42 16.57 10.85
C SER A 396 -3.55 16.37 12.36
N ALA A 397 -2.51 16.70 13.12
CA ALA A 397 -2.56 16.66 14.59
C ALA A 397 -2.98 18.02 15.17
N ASN A 398 -4.11 18.05 15.87
CA ASN A 398 -4.51 19.21 16.66
C ASN A 398 -3.75 19.24 18.01
N LEU A 399 -2.52 19.73 17.98
CA LEU A 399 -1.73 19.93 19.20
C LEU A 399 -2.35 21.04 20.04
N GLY A 400 -3.12 20.67 21.06
CA GLY A 400 -3.68 21.60 22.03
C GLY A 400 -2.60 22.44 22.74
N TRP A 401 -2.92 23.70 23.11
CA TRP A 401 -1.98 24.64 23.73
C TRP A 401 -1.22 24.08 24.96
N GLY A 402 -1.87 23.24 25.77
CA GLY A 402 -1.24 22.63 26.95
C GLY A 402 -0.12 21.67 26.62
N LEU A 403 -0.16 21.04 25.44
CA LEU A 403 0.87 20.13 24.96
C LEU A 403 2.03 20.82 24.29
N LYS A 404 1.77 21.93 23.56
CA LYS A 404 2.84 22.80 23.06
C LYS A 404 3.76 23.22 24.21
N ILE A 405 3.20 23.51 25.37
CA ILE A 405 3.95 23.87 26.59
C ILE A 405 4.65 22.66 27.21
N LYS A 406 4.04 21.47 27.26
CA LYS A 406 4.68 20.26 27.82
C LYS A 406 5.79 19.74 26.92
N ALA A 407 5.58 19.73 25.60
CA ALA A 407 6.62 19.38 24.63
C ALA A 407 7.81 20.38 24.71
N LEU A 408 7.53 21.68 24.83
CA LEU A 408 8.57 22.70 25.04
C LEU A 408 9.32 22.52 26.35
N LEU A 409 8.68 22.11 27.43
CA LEU A 409 9.31 21.93 28.74
C LEU A 409 10.14 20.63 28.83
N LYS A 410 9.74 19.56 28.12
CA LYS A 410 10.51 18.31 28.00
C LYS A 410 11.62 18.39 26.95
N ALA A 411 11.43 19.19 25.92
CA ALA A 411 12.39 19.40 24.82
C ALA A 411 13.61 20.28 25.23
N ARG A 412 14.07 20.22 26.49
CA ARG A 412 15.25 20.96 26.93
C ARG A 412 16.47 20.60 26.08
N GLY A 413 16.74 21.41 25.05
CA GLY A 413 17.84 21.21 24.09
C GLY A 413 17.41 20.98 22.64
N HIS A 414 16.15 20.59 22.37
CA HIS A 414 15.61 20.21 21.03
C HIS A 414 14.60 21.21 20.45
N TYR A 415 14.73 22.50 20.81
CA TYR A 415 13.80 23.53 20.32
C TYR A 415 13.74 23.65 18.80
N GLY A 416 14.83 23.33 18.11
CA GLY A 416 14.92 23.32 16.64
C GLY A 416 13.99 22.28 16.02
N THR A 417 13.99 21.06 16.55
CA THR A 417 13.20 19.94 16.04
C THR A 417 11.70 20.12 16.30
N VAL A 418 11.31 20.65 17.48
CA VAL A 418 9.91 20.98 17.76
C VAL A 418 9.42 22.07 16.81
N TRP A 419 10.26 23.07 16.52
CA TRP A 419 9.91 24.13 15.56
C TRP A 419 9.83 23.60 14.14
N ASN A 420 10.71 22.69 13.75
CA ASN A 420 10.69 22.03 12.46
C ASN A 420 9.43 21.17 12.30
N LEU A 421 9.09 20.36 13.30
CA LEU A 421 7.86 19.56 13.29
C LEU A 421 6.59 20.44 13.18
N TYR A 422 6.56 21.58 13.86
CA TYR A 422 5.44 22.53 13.74
C TYR A 422 5.31 23.10 12.33
N LYS A 423 6.42 23.51 11.72
CA LYS A 423 6.42 23.98 10.34
C LYS A 423 6.05 22.87 9.34
N THR A 424 6.57 21.67 9.55
CA THR A 424 6.23 20.50 8.74
C THR A 424 4.74 20.21 8.77
N LYS A 425 4.12 20.33 9.97
CA LYS A 425 2.65 20.23 10.07
C LYS A 425 1.94 21.27 9.21
N GLN A 426 2.39 22.53 9.22
CA GLN A 426 1.79 23.57 8.38
C GLN A 426 1.89 23.23 6.89
N ARG A 427 3.03 22.66 6.44
CA ARG A 427 3.20 22.21 5.05
C ARG A 427 2.30 21.02 4.72
N ALA A 428 2.13 20.09 5.66
CA ALA A 428 1.21 18.98 5.50
C ALA A 428 -0.25 19.46 5.39
N ASP A 429 -0.66 20.41 6.21
CA ASP A 429 -2.00 21.01 6.17
C ASP A 429 -2.24 21.78 4.84
N GLU A 430 -1.25 22.55 4.36
CA GLU A 430 -1.31 23.26 3.07
C GLU A 430 -1.42 22.27 1.90
N LEU A 431 -0.65 21.19 1.94
CA LEU A 431 -0.69 20.16 0.91
C LEU A 431 -2.03 19.40 0.95
N LEU A 432 -2.52 19.03 2.13
CA LEU A 432 -3.85 18.42 2.30
C LEU A 432 -4.93 19.28 1.63
N SER A 433 -4.98 20.58 1.96
CA SER A 433 -5.97 21.48 1.37
C SER A 433 -5.85 21.59 -0.15
N HIS A 434 -4.64 21.58 -0.69
CA HIS A 434 -4.42 21.61 -2.13
C HIS A 434 -4.93 20.33 -2.82
N TYR A 435 -4.75 19.17 -2.20
CA TYR A 435 -5.24 17.89 -2.70
C TYR A 435 -6.76 17.73 -2.54
N GLU A 436 -7.39 18.40 -1.57
CA GLU A 436 -8.87 18.49 -1.47
C GLU A 436 -9.48 19.30 -2.63
N ASP A 437 -8.70 20.19 -3.24
CA ASP A 437 -9.07 20.98 -4.44
C ASP A 437 -8.58 20.29 -5.74
N TYR A 438 -8.55 18.96 -5.77
CA TYR A 438 -8.11 18.19 -6.95
C TYR A 438 -8.97 18.51 -8.18
N PRO A 439 -8.38 18.67 -9.40
CA PRO A 439 -9.13 19.08 -10.58
C PRO A 439 -10.14 18.02 -11.02
N SER A 440 -11.31 18.49 -11.47
CA SER A 440 -12.41 17.64 -11.96
C SER A 440 -12.25 17.18 -13.42
N SER A 441 -11.12 17.51 -14.06
CA SER A 441 -10.79 17.07 -15.42
C SER A 441 -9.29 17.19 -15.69
N PRO A 442 -8.74 16.46 -16.68
CA PRO A 442 -7.35 16.56 -17.08
C PRO A 442 -6.92 17.98 -17.47
N ALA A 443 -7.83 18.78 -18.04
CA ALA A 443 -7.54 20.14 -18.49
C ALA A 443 -7.07 21.10 -17.39
N GLY A 444 -7.43 20.84 -16.12
CA GLY A 444 -6.98 21.61 -14.97
C GLY A 444 -5.69 21.13 -14.34
N PHE A 445 -5.20 19.98 -14.76
CA PHE A 445 -4.16 19.25 -14.04
C PHE A 445 -2.80 19.94 -14.04
N ASP A 446 -2.34 20.47 -15.18
CA ASP A 446 -1.03 21.16 -15.26
C ASP A 446 -0.93 22.33 -14.28
N THR A 447 -2.00 23.12 -14.15
CA THR A 447 -2.02 24.28 -13.23
C THR A 447 -2.01 23.80 -11.78
N TRP A 448 -2.77 22.77 -11.47
CA TRP A 448 -2.82 22.14 -10.16
C TRP A 448 -1.47 21.52 -9.78
N GLN A 449 -0.84 20.80 -10.71
CA GLN A 449 0.46 20.18 -10.53
C GLN A 449 1.57 21.20 -10.28
N ALA A 450 1.57 22.35 -11.01
CA ALA A 450 2.55 23.40 -10.78
C ALA A 450 2.46 24.00 -9.36
N GLU A 451 1.25 24.16 -8.80
CA GLU A 451 1.08 24.60 -7.42
C GLU A 451 1.48 23.52 -6.41
N ARG A 452 1.18 22.23 -6.69
CA ARG A 452 1.65 21.10 -5.90
C ARG A 452 3.19 21.09 -5.83
N ASP A 453 3.89 21.30 -6.97
CA ASP A 453 5.35 21.34 -7.03
C ASP A 453 5.92 22.45 -6.16
N ARG A 454 5.32 23.66 -6.22
CA ARG A 454 5.69 24.79 -5.37
C ARG A 454 5.53 24.47 -3.88
N LEU A 455 4.45 23.78 -3.50
CA LEU A 455 4.23 23.33 -2.12
C LEU A 455 5.27 22.30 -1.70
N MET A 456 5.63 21.36 -2.57
CA MET A 456 6.67 20.36 -2.31
C MET A 456 8.06 20.97 -2.15
N GLU A 457 8.43 22.00 -2.94
CA GLU A 457 9.66 22.77 -2.69
C GLU A 457 9.68 23.34 -1.27
N SER A 458 8.56 23.92 -0.83
CA SER A 458 8.43 24.45 0.55
C SER A 458 8.53 23.37 1.62
N VAL A 459 8.11 22.14 1.32
CA VAL A 459 8.30 20.96 2.20
C VAL A 459 9.79 20.66 2.35
N TYR A 460 10.54 20.55 1.26
CA TYR A 460 11.98 20.26 1.30
C TYR A 460 12.76 21.38 1.99
N GLU A 461 12.47 22.65 1.70
CA GLU A 461 13.09 23.77 2.41
C GLU A 461 12.80 23.75 3.92
N THR A 462 11.60 23.32 4.31
CA THR A 462 11.18 23.26 5.72
C THR A 462 11.81 22.10 6.46
N THR A 463 11.84 20.91 5.85
CA THR A 463 12.33 19.69 6.47
C THR A 463 13.84 19.52 6.39
N GLY A 464 14.47 20.13 5.38
CA GLY A 464 15.89 19.91 5.06
C GLY A 464 16.15 18.54 4.42
N ALA A 465 15.11 17.83 4.00
CA ALA A 465 15.25 16.53 3.31
C ALA A 465 15.71 16.72 1.87
N ASP A 466 16.39 15.71 1.34
CA ASP A 466 16.66 15.61 -0.09
C ASP A 466 15.34 15.45 -0.88
N PRO A 467 15.26 15.97 -2.12
CA PRO A 467 14.08 15.79 -2.96
C PRO A 467 13.75 14.30 -3.19
N LYS A 468 12.50 13.96 -2.95
CA LYS A 468 11.97 12.60 -3.12
C LYS A 468 11.33 12.41 -4.49
N TYR A 469 10.85 13.52 -5.09
CA TYR A 469 10.14 13.60 -6.36
C TYR A 469 10.87 14.48 -7.36
#